data_b51a206f72d19ea2042c37f80a7e2544
#
_entry.id   b51a206f72d19ea2042c37f80a7e2544
#
_cell.length_a   1.000
_cell.length_b   1.000
_cell.length_c   1.000
_cell.angle_alpha   90.00
_cell.angle_beta   90.00
_cell.angle_gamma   90.00
#
_symmetry.space_group_name_H-M   'P 1'
#
loop_
_entity.id
_entity.type
_entity.pdbx_description
1 polymer ?
#
loop_
_entity_poly.entity_id
_entity_poly.type
_entity_poly.pdbx_seq_one_letter_code
_entity_poly.pdbx_strand_id
1 'polypeptide(L)'
;MKNNYFIRQIMPTVIVYLIVISLAFLLSLLYHLKFSLAIDLVRFSCPFLIIYLINSFKYTRHRVHLLQQSQPFSPKTPVEYQLTVNYQTLSKTTQLQIHQLRHDEQEQLDHLELYAHEMKNSLAALQSQAADHNQLDRAFVLSAVHETNYYLDLILNEDRLSMGNNDFKFEWINLFKLVNEILKQDASIFISHQLTPETRNLENVQVLTDRKWLRFCLRQLFSNAIKYSTPGQKIEIVWQRNAILIKDFGSGITKHDLPRIYENGFTGENGHQTSHSTGMGLYLVKAVTQKLNFSVQITSEPDQGTTAQLIFSPNYINV
;
A
#
# COMPACT_ATOMS: atom_id res chain seq x y z
N MET A 1 -8.18 9.73 -38.57
CA MET A 1 -7.78 8.33 -38.33
C MET A 1 -8.82 7.27 -38.73
N LYS A 2 -10.12 7.55 -38.71
CA LYS A 2 -11.18 6.54 -38.98
C LYS A 2 -11.25 5.95 -40.38
N ASN A 3 -10.79 6.70 -41.43
CA ASN A 3 -10.89 6.23 -42.81
C ASN A 3 -9.83 5.21 -43.25
N ASN A 4 -8.66 5.20 -42.60
CA ASN A 4 -7.56 4.33 -43.03
C ASN A 4 -7.80 2.83 -42.77
N TYR A 5 -8.59 2.48 -41.73
CA TYR A 5 -8.88 1.08 -41.42
C TYR A 5 -9.82 0.44 -42.47
N PHE A 6 -10.85 1.20 -42.89
CA PHE A 6 -11.78 0.72 -43.89
C PHE A 6 -11.08 0.53 -45.27
N ILE A 7 -10.26 1.46 -45.68
CA ILE A 7 -9.46 1.35 -46.92
C ILE A 7 -8.56 0.11 -46.84
N ARG A 8 -7.89 -0.13 -45.73
CA ARG A 8 -6.98 -1.26 -45.54
C ARG A 8 -7.68 -2.62 -45.60
N GLN A 9 -8.93 -2.68 -45.11
CA GLN A 9 -9.74 -3.90 -45.14
C GLN A 9 -10.27 -4.23 -46.53
N ILE A 10 -10.62 -3.22 -47.34
CA ILE A 10 -11.22 -3.40 -48.68
C ILE A 10 -10.16 -3.53 -49.77
N MET A 11 -8.99 -2.91 -49.58
CA MET A 11 -7.90 -2.89 -50.56
C MET A 11 -7.54 -4.28 -51.13
N PRO A 12 -7.40 -5.35 -50.33
CA PRO A 12 -7.11 -6.69 -50.88
C PRO A 12 -8.18 -7.19 -51.86
N THR A 13 -9.45 -6.98 -51.54
CA THR A 13 -10.57 -7.41 -52.40
C THR A 13 -10.62 -6.64 -53.69
N VAL A 14 -10.39 -5.33 -53.67
CA VAL A 14 -10.32 -4.46 -54.85
C VAL A 14 -9.10 -4.82 -55.72
N ILE A 15 -7.95 -5.12 -55.12
CA ILE A 15 -6.73 -5.55 -55.85
C ILE A 15 -6.98 -6.87 -56.58
N VAL A 16 -7.55 -7.85 -55.88
CA VAL A 16 -7.88 -9.16 -56.48
C VAL A 16 -8.84 -8.98 -57.66
N TYR A 17 -9.86 -8.16 -57.52
CA TYR A 17 -10.82 -7.85 -58.56
C TYR A 17 -10.14 -7.22 -59.79
N LEU A 18 -9.26 -6.24 -59.56
CA LEU A 18 -8.49 -5.59 -60.65
C LEU A 18 -7.55 -6.57 -61.38
N ILE A 19 -6.92 -7.51 -60.66
CA ILE A 19 -6.08 -8.57 -61.24
C ILE A 19 -6.92 -9.48 -62.10
N VAL A 20 -8.10 -9.90 -61.65
CA VAL A 20 -9.01 -10.79 -62.44
C VAL A 20 -9.47 -10.10 -63.73
N ILE A 21 -9.83 -8.83 -63.66
CA ILE A 21 -10.20 -8.02 -64.85
C ILE A 21 -9.02 -7.90 -65.81
N SER A 22 -7.84 -7.57 -65.31
CA SER A 22 -6.61 -7.46 -66.12
C SER A 22 -6.28 -8.76 -66.82
N LEU A 23 -6.43 -9.90 -66.10
CA LEU A 23 -6.24 -11.24 -66.68
C LEU A 23 -7.26 -11.53 -67.78
N ALA A 24 -8.54 -11.17 -67.59
CA ALA A 24 -9.59 -11.36 -68.57
C ALA A 24 -9.31 -10.58 -69.87
N PHE A 25 -8.85 -9.34 -69.76
CA PHE A 25 -8.42 -8.51 -70.90
C PHE A 25 -7.19 -9.12 -71.62
N LEU A 26 -6.21 -9.63 -70.85
CA LEU A 26 -5.02 -10.26 -71.42
C LEU A 26 -5.37 -11.53 -72.18
N LEU A 27 -6.27 -12.39 -71.63
CA LEU A 27 -6.76 -13.58 -72.29
C LEU A 27 -7.55 -13.26 -73.57
N SER A 28 -8.36 -12.19 -73.55
CA SER A 28 -9.08 -11.70 -74.73
C SER A 28 -8.12 -11.31 -75.87
N LEU A 29 -6.99 -10.68 -75.53
CA LEU A 29 -5.96 -10.30 -76.49
C LEU A 29 -5.21 -11.52 -77.05
N LEU A 30 -4.80 -12.45 -76.17
CA LEU A 30 -4.03 -13.67 -76.52
C LEU A 30 -4.81 -14.61 -77.44
N TYR A 31 -6.12 -14.80 -77.17
CA TYR A 31 -6.96 -15.74 -77.94
C TYR A 31 -7.80 -15.05 -79.02
N HIS A 32 -7.50 -13.80 -79.35
CA HIS A 32 -8.23 -13.01 -80.36
C HIS A 32 -9.77 -13.02 -80.13
N LEU A 33 -10.20 -13.03 -78.85
CA LEU A 33 -11.60 -12.98 -78.48
C LEU A 33 -12.15 -11.58 -78.67
N LYS A 34 -13.47 -11.46 -78.90
CA LYS A 34 -14.09 -10.12 -79.04
C LYS A 34 -13.97 -9.37 -77.71
N PHE A 35 -13.41 -8.17 -77.72
CA PHE A 35 -13.28 -7.28 -76.53
C PHE A 35 -14.61 -7.00 -75.82
N SER A 36 -15.75 -7.15 -76.53
CA SER A 36 -17.07 -7.03 -75.94
C SER A 36 -17.28 -8.00 -74.81
N LEU A 37 -16.72 -9.25 -74.84
CA LEU A 37 -16.83 -10.23 -73.81
C LEU A 37 -16.16 -9.80 -72.47
N ALA A 38 -14.97 -9.19 -72.60
CA ALA A 38 -14.25 -8.64 -71.43
C ALA A 38 -14.99 -7.46 -70.82
N ILE A 39 -15.59 -6.61 -71.64
CA ILE A 39 -16.41 -5.46 -71.18
C ILE A 39 -17.68 -5.96 -70.50
N ASP A 40 -18.36 -6.95 -71.03
CA ASP A 40 -19.55 -7.52 -70.46
C ASP A 40 -19.26 -8.20 -69.08
N LEU A 41 -18.11 -8.84 -68.92
CA LEU A 41 -17.67 -9.40 -67.66
C LEU A 41 -17.54 -8.28 -66.58
N VAL A 42 -16.93 -7.14 -66.94
CA VAL A 42 -16.85 -5.98 -66.03
C VAL A 42 -18.23 -5.43 -65.73
N ARG A 43 -19.09 -5.28 -66.76
CA ARG A 43 -20.42 -4.72 -66.63
C ARG A 43 -21.32 -5.53 -65.70
N PHE A 44 -21.23 -6.86 -65.75
CA PHE A 44 -22.00 -7.75 -64.88
C PHE A 44 -21.40 -7.94 -63.47
N SER A 45 -20.08 -7.93 -63.33
CA SER A 45 -19.43 -8.14 -62.01
C SER A 45 -19.33 -6.85 -61.17
N CYS A 46 -19.25 -5.68 -61.76
CA CYS A 46 -19.14 -4.39 -61.04
C CYS A 46 -20.27 -4.11 -60.06
N PRO A 47 -21.56 -4.33 -60.39
CA PRO A 47 -22.65 -4.13 -59.42
C PRO A 47 -22.51 -5.01 -58.18
N PHE A 48 -22.08 -6.26 -58.33
CA PHE A 48 -21.87 -7.16 -57.16
C PHE A 48 -20.71 -6.68 -56.29
N LEU A 49 -19.63 -6.18 -56.86
CA LEU A 49 -18.55 -5.56 -56.11
C LEU A 49 -19.05 -4.33 -55.33
N ILE A 50 -19.83 -3.45 -55.94
CA ILE A 50 -20.38 -2.25 -55.31
C ILE A 50 -21.29 -2.63 -54.15
N ILE A 51 -22.18 -3.60 -54.30
CA ILE A 51 -23.07 -4.10 -53.26
C ILE A 51 -22.23 -4.67 -52.07
N TYR A 52 -21.20 -5.46 -52.39
CA TYR A 52 -20.27 -6.00 -51.38
C TYR A 52 -19.58 -4.86 -50.60
N LEU A 53 -19.05 -3.84 -51.28
CA LEU A 53 -18.36 -2.70 -50.64
C LEU A 53 -19.32 -1.91 -49.73
N ILE A 54 -20.57 -1.66 -50.18
CA ILE A 54 -21.58 -0.98 -49.36
C ILE A 54 -21.92 -1.78 -48.10
N ASN A 55 -22.14 -3.07 -48.26
CA ASN A 55 -22.47 -3.94 -47.13
C ASN A 55 -21.29 -4.03 -46.14
N SER A 56 -20.07 -4.19 -46.64
CA SER A 56 -18.86 -4.19 -45.81
C SER A 56 -18.68 -2.88 -45.05
N PHE A 57 -18.95 -1.74 -45.70
CA PHE A 57 -18.92 -0.43 -45.05
C PHE A 57 -19.94 -0.30 -43.94
N LYS A 58 -21.22 -0.63 -44.22
CA LYS A 58 -22.29 -0.59 -43.22
C LYS A 58 -21.98 -1.49 -42.04
N TYR A 59 -21.50 -2.71 -42.28
CA TYR A 59 -21.13 -3.67 -41.26
C TYR A 59 -20.00 -3.15 -40.36
N THR A 60 -18.90 -2.67 -40.95
CA THR A 60 -17.77 -2.12 -40.20
C THR A 60 -18.15 -0.90 -39.38
N ARG A 61 -18.92 0.02 -39.98
CA ARG A 61 -19.41 1.22 -39.28
C ARG A 61 -20.31 0.87 -38.08
N HIS A 62 -21.21 -0.07 -38.25
CA HIS A 62 -22.09 -0.54 -37.16
C HIS A 62 -21.29 -1.17 -36.02
N ARG A 63 -20.28 -1.99 -36.32
CA ARG A 63 -19.42 -2.61 -35.32
C ARG A 63 -18.57 -1.61 -34.55
N VAL A 64 -17.98 -0.65 -35.24
CA VAL A 64 -17.21 0.44 -34.58
C VAL A 64 -18.11 1.25 -33.64
N HIS A 65 -19.35 1.49 -34.03
CA HIS A 65 -20.31 2.21 -33.18
C HIS A 65 -20.69 1.41 -31.91
N LEU A 66 -20.88 0.10 -32.01
CA LEU A 66 -21.13 -0.77 -30.85
C LEU A 66 -19.95 -0.78 -29.87
N LEU A 67 -18.72 -0.85 -30.38
CA LEU A 67 -17.52 -0.79 -29.56
C LEU A 67 -17.36 0.57 -28.82
N GLN A 68 -17.84 1.67 -29.44
CA GLN A 68 -17.80 2.99 -28.80
C GLN A 68 -18.84 3.17 -27.69
N GLN A 69 -19.95 2.46 -27.75
CA GLN A 69 -21.05 2.57 -26.77
C GLN A 69 -20.95 1.58 -25.60
N SER A 70 -19.84 0.83 -25.50
CA SER A 70 -19.66 -0.20 -24.45
C SER A 70 -20.81 -1.22 -24.37
N GLN A 71 -21.54 -1.43 -25.46
CA GLN A 71 -22.61 -2.41 -25.52
C GLN A 71 -22.06 -3.84 -25.62
N PRO A 72 -22.80 -4.85 -25.13
CA PRO A 72 -22.37 -6.23 -25.22
C PRO A 72 -22.11 -6.62 -26.69
N PHE A 73 -20.84 -6.90 -26.98
CA PHE A 73 -20.34 -7.20 -28.30
C PHE A 73 -20.11 -8.72 -28.42
N SER A 74 -20.76 -9.35 -29.40
CA SER A 74 -20.52 -10.75 -29.71
C SER A 74 -19.35 -10.87 -30.68
N PRO A 75 -18.18 -11.40 -30.25
CA PRO A 75 -17.03 -11.58 -31.13
C PRO A 75 -17.33 -12.63 -32.21
N LYS A 76 -17.04 -12.31 -33.47
CA LYS A 76 -17.23 -13.22 -34.60
C LYS A 76 -15.94 -13.84 -35.13
N THR A 77 -14.80 -13.23 -34.77
CA THR A 77 -13.49 -13.73 -35.18
C THR A 77 -12.65 -14.10 -33.94
N PRO A 78 -11.70 -15.06 -34.06
CA PRO A 78 -10.80 -15.43 -32.97
C PRO A 78 -10.05 -14.22 -32.40
N VAL A 79 -9.66 -13.27 -33.26
CA VAL A 79 -8.95 -12.03 -32.83
C VAL A 79 -9.86 -11.13 -32.01
N GLU A 80 -11.11 -10.95 -32.43
CA GLU A 80 -12.09 -10.17 -31.67
C GLU A 80 -12.38 -10.80 -30.31
N TYR A 81 -12.49 -12.14 -30.26
CA TYR A 81 -12.65 -12.87 -29.01
C TYR A 81 -11.48 -12.60 -28.05
N GLN A 82 -10.25 -12.75 -28.54
CA GLN A 82 -9.06 -12.50 -27.71
C GLN A 82 -8.96 -11.06 -27.23
N LEU A 83 -9.28 -10.08 -28.08
CA LEU A 83 -9.33 -8.67 -27.69
C LEU A 83 -10.39 -8.40 -26.61
N THR A 84 -11.57 -9.03 -26.74
CA THR A 84 -12.64 -8.88 -25.75
C THR A 84 -12.24 -9.46 -24.40
N VAL A 85 -11.63 -10.65 -24.39
CA VAL A 85 -11.13 -11.29 -23.16
C VAL A 85 -10.04 -10.43 -22.52
N ASN A 86 -9.08 -9.95 -23.30
CA ASN A 86 -8.01 -9.08 -22.78
C ASN A 86 -8.56 -7.76 -22.21
N TYR A 87 -9.54 -7.15 -22.89
CA TYR A 87 -10.19 -5.93 -22.42
C TYR A 87 -10.96 -6.17 -21.10
N GLN A 88 -11.72 -7.25 -21.02
CA GLN A 88 -12.45 -7.62 -19.80
C GLN A 88 -11.50 -7.89 -18.63
N THR A 89 -10.40 -8.60 -18.88
CA THR A 89 -9.37 -8.87 -17.87
C THR A 89 -8.72 -7.58 -17.39
N LEU A 90 -8.32 -6.70 -18.33
CA LEU A 90 -7.73 -5.40 -18.00
C LEU A 90 -8.71 -4.52 -17.24
N SER A 91 -9.97 -4.46 -17.68
CA SER A 91 -11.02 -3.68 -17.00
C SER A 91 -11.25 -4.18 -15.57
N LYS A 92 -11.32 -5.51 -15.37
CA LYS A 92 -11.49 -6.11 -14.05
C LYS A 92 -10.29 -5.83 -13.13
N THR A 93 -9.07 -5.99 -13.64
CA THR A 93 -7.85 -5.68 -12.85
C THR A 93 -7.79 -4.21 -12.48
N THR A 94 -8.10 -3.30 -13.42
CA THR A 94 -8.15 -1.86 -13.14
C THR A 94 -9.20 -1.51 -12.10
N GLN A 95 -10.39 -2.11 -12.17
CA GLN A 95 -11.44 -1.90 -11.16
C GLN A 95 -11.01 -2.39 -9.78
N LEU A 96 -10.38 -3.56 -9.69
CA LEU A 96 -9.85 -4.08 -8.43
C LEU A 96 -8.77 -3.14 -7.84
N GLN A 97 -7.86 -2.64 -8.67
CA GLN A 97 -6.85 -1.67 -8.25
C GLN A 97 -7.47 -0.35 -7.75
N ILE A 98 -8.47 0.18 -8.45
CA ILE A 98 -9.18 1.39 -8.02
C ILE A 98 -9.91 1.16 -6.69
N HIS A 99 -10.55 0.00 -6.51
CA HIS A 99 -11.18 -0.34 -5.23
C HIS A 99 -10.17 -0.42 -4.10
N GLN A 100 -9.02 -1.04 -4.35
CA GLN A 100 -7.95 -1.16 -3.37
C GLN A 100 -7.39 0.21 -2.98
N LEU A 101 -7.09 1.07 -3.97
CA LEU A 101 -6.61 2.43 -3.71
C LEU A 101 -7.61 3.27 -2.90
N ARG A 102 -8.91 3.16 -3.19
CA ARG A 102 -9.94 3.85 -2.41
C ARG A 102 -10.07 3.33 -0.99
N HIS A 103 -9.91 2.03 -0.81
CA HIS A 103 -9.90 1.41 0.52
C HIS A 103 -8.71 1.92 1.34
N ASP A 104 -7.51 1.89 0.75
CA ASP A 104 -6.28 2.37 1.40
C ASP A 104 -6.38 3.88 1.75
N GLU A 105 -6.95 4.70 0.84
CA GLU A 105 -7.20 6.12 1.07
C GLU A 105 -8.20 6.34 2.22
N GLN A 106 -9.29 5.55 2.26
CA GLN A 106 -10.28 5.65 3.33
C GLN A 106 -9.68 5.26 4.69
N GLU A 107 -8.90 4.17 4.74
CA GLU A 107 -8.19 3.79 5.96
C GLU A 107 -7.27 4.92 6.47
N GLN A 108 -6.52 5.58 5.58
CA GLN A 108 -5.69 6.71 5.97
C GLN A 108 -6.49 7.89 6.54
N LEU A 109 -7.66 8.19 5.95
CA LEU A 109 -8.54 9.23 6.47
C LEU A 109 -9.11 8.89 7.84
N ASP A 110 -9.53 7.64 8.04
CA ASP A 110 -10.05 7.16 9.34
C ASP A 110 -8.96 7.26 10.44
N HIS A 111 -7.70 6.96 10.10
CA HIS A 111 -6.56 7.14 11.03
C HIS A 111 -6.32 8.61 11.37
N LEU A 112 -6.33 9.50 10.38
CA LEU A 112 -6.16 10.94 10.62
C LEU A 112 -7.26 11.48 11.54
N GLU A 113 -8.51 11.05 11.33
CA GLU A 113 -9.64 11.41 12.19
C GLU A 113 -9.43 10.92 13.62
N LEU A 114 -9.01 9.66 13.79
CA LEU A 114 -8.71 9.09 15.11
C LEU A 114 -7.59 9.85 15.83
N TYR A 115 -6.46 10.11 15.16
CA TYR A 115 -5.36 10.86 15.76
C TYR A 115 -5.75 12.29 16.12
N ALA A 116 -6.50 12.98 15.24
CA ALA A 116 -7.01 14.32 15.51
C ALA A 116 -7.94 14.32 16.72
N HIS A 117 -8.78 13.31 16.87
CA HIS A 117 -9.67 13.17 18.01
C HIS A 117 -8.89 12.97 19.33
N GLU A 118 -7.87 12.10 19.34
CA GLU A 118 -7.04 11.85 20.52
C GLU A 118 -6.22 13.07 20.90
N MET A 119 -5.61 13.79 19.92
CA MET A 119 -4.94 15.05 20.19
C MET A 119 -5.89 16.10 20.79
N LYS A 120 -7.12 16.18 20.27
CA LYS A 120 -8.14 17.10 20.79
C LYS A 120 -8.53 16.75 22.22
N ASN A 121 -8.66 15.46 22.56
CA ASN A 121 -8.97 15.00 23.91
C ASN A 121 -7.86 15.38 24.89
N SER A 122 -6.60 15.15 24.54
CA SER A 122 -5.43 15.51 25.33
C SER A 122 -5.36 17.03 25.58
N LEU A 123 -5.59 17.84 24.54
CA LEU A 123 -5.64 19.30 24.65
C LEU A 123 -6.85 19.81 25.45
N ALA A 124 -8.02 19.19 25.32
CA ALA A 124 -9.23 19.55 26.08
C ALA A 124 -9.06 19.25 27.56
N ALA A 125 -8.41 18.11 27.91
CA ALA A 125 -8.05 17.82 29.29
C ALA A 125 -7.13 18.87 29.89
N LEU A 126 -6.15 19.36 29.12
CA LEU A 126 -5.24 20.41 29.50
C LEU A 126 -5.96 21.74 29.69
N GLN A 127 -6.90 22.09 28.81
CA GLN A 127 -7.73 23.28 28.93
C GLN A 127 -8.64 23.24 30.15
N SER A 128 -9.27 22.09 30.43
CA SER A 128 -10.12 21.93 31.63
C SER A 128 -9.33 22.13 32.91
N GLN A 129 -8.15 21.52 33.01
CA GLN A 129 -7.30 21.68 34.19
C GLN A 129 -6.78 23.14 34.34
N ALA A 130 -6.50 23.80 33.23
CA ALA A 130 -6.10 25.24 33.27
C ALA A 130 -7.23 26.15 33.71
N ALA A 131 -8.50 25.79 33.46
CA ALA A 131 -9.67 26.55 33.86
C ALA A 131 -10.02 26.35 35.35
N ASP A 132 -9.81 25.15 35.90
CA ASP A 132 -10.23 24.77 37.25
C ASP A 132 -9.19 25.10 38.35
N HIS A 133 -7.91 25.27 38.00
CA HIS A 133 -6.82 25.43 38.96
C HIS A 133 -5.99 26.67 38.69
N ASN A 134 -5.65 27.43 39.75
CA ASN A 134 -4.73 28.57 39.67
C ASN A 134 -3.26 28.17 39.37
N GLN A 135 -2.92 26.89 39.47
CA GLN A 135 -1.61 26.34 39.11
C GLN A 135 -1.78 25.05 38.34
N LEU A 136 -1.24 25.02 37.13
CA LEU A 136 -1.15 23.80 36.32
C LEU A 136 -0.08 22.90 36.90
N ASP A 137 -0.41 21.61 37.10
CA ASP A 137 0.58 20.60 37.44
C ASP A 137 1.54 20.40 36.23
N ARG A 138 2.82 20.65 36.47
CA ARG A 138 3.87 20.50 35.47
C ARG A 138 3.92 19.09 34.86
N ALA A 139 3.69 18.04 35.67
CA ALA A 139 3.70 16.66 35.20
C ALA A 139 2.56 16.39 34.22
N PHE A 140 1.37 16.92 34.50
CA PHE A 140 0.21 16.83 33.65
C PHE A 140 0.41 17.58 32.30
N VAL A 141 0.95 18.79 32.33
CA VAL A 141 1.25 19.56 31.11
C VAL A 141 2.23 18.78 30.23
N LEU A 142 3.31 18.25 30.81
CA LEU A 142 4.31 17.49 30.09
C LEU A 142 3.72 16.22 29.50
N SER A 143 2.84 15.52 30.21
CA SER A 143 2.13 14.34 29.71
C SER A 143 1.27 14.66 28.50
N ALA A 144 0.42 15.69 28.56
CA ALA A 144 -0.46 16.07 27.46
C ALA A 144 0.33 16.52 26.21
N VAL A 145 1.42 17.28 26.40
CA VAL A 145 2.32 17.68 25.31
C VAL A 145 2.99 16.45 24.68
N HIS A 146 3.43 15.49 25.51
CA HIS A 146 4.06 14.27 25.04
C HIS A 146 3.08 13.42 24.22
N GLU A 147 1.87 13.26 24.71
CA GLU A 147 0.81 12.50 24.03
C GLU A 147 0.42 13.14 22.69
N THR A 148 0.25 14.46 22.65
CA THR A 148 -0.02 15.19 21.40
C THR A 148 1.11 15.01 20.39
N ASN A 149 2.38 15.13 20.83
CA ASN A 149 3.54 14.88 19.96
C ASN A 149 3.63 13.43 19.48
N TYR A 150 3.22 12.47 20.32
CA TYR A 150 3.17 11.06 19.93
C TYR A 150 2.21 10.83 18.75
N TYR A 151 0.98 11.36 18.82
CA TYR A 151 0.03 11.23 17.70
C TYR A 151 0.50 11.97 16.44
N LEU A 152 1.11 13.14 16.60
CA LEU A 152 1.71 13.85 15.47
C LEU A 152 2.82 13.03 14.80
N ASP A 153 3.68 12.39 15.58
CA ASP A 153 4.73 11.49 15.05
C ASP A 153 4.13 10.29 14.33
N LEU A 154 3.00 9.71 14.82
CA LEU A 154 2.30 8.63 14.12
C LEU A 154 1.82 9.10 12.73
N ILE A 155 1.11 10.22 12.64
CA ILE A 155 0.61 10.82 11.38
C ILE A 155 1.76 11.02 10.38
N LEU A 156 2.82 11.71 10.82
CA LEU A 156 3.95 12.06 9.96
C LEU A 156 4.73 10.82 9.46
N ASN A 157 4.80 9.77 10.26
CA ASN A 157 5.50 8.55 9.87
C ASN A 157 4.61 7.65 9.01
N GLU A 158 3.30 7.59 9.23
CA GLU A 158 2.36 6.89 8.36
C GLU A 158 2.35 7.49 6.95
N ASP A 159 2.20 8.82 6.84
CA ASP A 159 2.26 9.53 5.56
C ASP A 159 3.58 9.27 4.81
N ARG A 160 4.72 9.32 5.50
CA ARG A 160 6.01 8.99 4.90
C ARG A 160 6.15 7.53 4.47
N LEU A 161 5.52 6.60 5.17
CA LEU A 161 5.52 5.18 4.78
C LEU A 161 4.67 4.91 3.54
N SER A 162 3.56 5.63 3.38
CA SER A 162 2.65 5.49 2.23
C SER A 162 3.24 6.07 0.95
N MET A 163 3.99 7.18 1.05
CA MET A 163 4.72 7.76 -0.08
C MET A 163 5.84 6.81 -0.52
N GLY A 164 5.66 6.09 -1.63
CA GLY A 164 6.56 5.04 -2.13
C GLY A 164 8.03 5.40 -2.36
N ASN A 165 8.42 6.68 -2.26
CA ASN A 165 9.78 7.21 -2.35
C ASN A 165 10.38 7.43 -0.95
N ASN A 166 10.52 6.35 -0.18
CA ASN A 166 11.26 6.43 1.07
C ASN A 166 12.76 6.47 0.77
N ASP A 167 13.37 7.65 0.78
CA ASP A 167 14.82 7.83 0.79
C ASP A 167 15.37 7.38 2.16
N PHE A 168 15.45 6.06 2.36
CA PHE A 168 16.06 5.50 3.57
C PHE A 168 17.55 5.81 3.60
N LYS A 169 18.03 6.37 4.71
CA LYS A 169 19.45 6.65 4.95
C LYS A 169 20.04 5.57 5.83
N PHE A 170 20.62 4.55 5.20
CA PHE A 170 21.28 3.48 5.94
C PHE A 170 22.62 3.96 6.50
N GLU A 171 22.77 3.81 7.82
CA GLU A 171 24.01 4.09 8.54
C GLU A 171 24.26 3.06 9.66
N TRP A 172 25.51 2.91 10.09
CA TRP A 172 25.85 2.10 11.25
C TRP A 172 25.46 2.82 12.53
N ILE A 173 24.51 2.27 13.26
CA ILE A 173 23.92 2.88 14.46
C ILE A 173 24.36 2.11 15.68
N ASN A 174 25.03 2.78 16.61
CA ASN A 174 25.33 2.23 17.90
C ASN A 174 24.05 2.17 18.76
N LEU A 175 23.61 0.93 19.09
CA LEU A 175 22.34 0.71 19.79
C LEU A 175 22.33 1.29 21.20
N PHE A 176 23.44 1.18 21.94
CA PHE A 176 23.55 1.73 23.29
C PHE A 176 23.34 3.25 23.30
N LYS A 177 23.98 3.97 22.37
CA LYS A 177 23.81 5.43 22.25
C LYS A 177 22.38 5.78 21.90
N LEU A 178 21.77 5.10 20.93
CA LEU A 178 20.40 5.39 20.50
C LEU A 178 19.37 5.09 21.60
N VAL A 179 19.50 3.94 22.28
CA VAL A 179 18.63 3.58 23.41
C VAL A 179 18.73 4.60 24.53
N ASN A 180 19.95 4.95 24.95
CA ASN A 180 20.16 5.94 25.99
C ASN A 180 19.65 7.35 25.63
N GLU A 181 19.72 7.77 24.37
CA GLU A 181 19.11 9.01 23.92
C GLU A 181 17.58 8.98 24.10
N ILE A 182 16.93 7.87 23.75
CA ILE A 182 15.48 7.70 23.91
C ILE A 182 15.11 7.69 25.40
N LEU A 183 15.81 6.89 26.21
CA LEU A 183 15.54 6.79 27.64
C LEU A 183 15.71 8.13 28.36
N LYS A 184 16.70 8.95 27.98
CA LYS A 184 16.89 10.30 28.52
C LYS A 184 15.77 11.26 28.12
N GLN A 185 15.30 11.19 26.87
CA GLN A 185 14.20 12.01 26.39
C GLN A 185 12.87 11.67 27.09
N ASP A 186 12.61 10.39 27.31
CA ASP A 186 11.38 9.88 27.90
C ASP A 186 11.49 9.65 29.42
N ALA A 187 12.57 10.12 30.08
CA ALA A 187 12.86 9.87 31.50
C ALA A 187 11.72 10.31 32.43
N SER A 188 11.06 11.45 32.14
CA SER A 188 9.92 11.92 32.93
C SER A 188 8.75 10.94 32.92
N ILE A 189 8.55 10.20 31.82
CA ILE A 189 7.47 9.22 31.69
C ILE A 189 7.79 7.97 32.50
N PHE A 190 9.05 7.48 32.43
CA PHE A 190 9.50 6.37 33.26
C PHE A 190 9.33 6.66 34.76
N ILE A 191 9.69 7.89 35.17
CA ILE A 191 9.57 8.34 36.55
C ILE A 191 8.11 8.44 36.98
N SER A 192 7.23 9.02 36.16
CA SER A 192 5.80 9.16 36.48
C SER A 192 5.08 7.81 36.61
N HIS A 193 5.51 6.79 35.85
CA HIS A 193 4.98 5.43 35.94
C HIS A 193 5.76 4.56 36.95
N GLN A 194 6.74 5.11 37.66
CA GLN A 194 7.59 4.41 38.64
C GLN A 194 8.31 3.19 38.03
N LEU A 195 8.74 3.30 36.77
CA LEU A 195 9.41 2.23 36.05
C LEU A 195 10.92 2.47 35.96
N THR A 196 11.69 1.40 36.05
CA THR A 196 13.16 1.46 35.97
C THR A 196 13.67 0.73 34.72
N PRO A 197 14.24 1.47 33.72
CA PRO A 197 14.84 0.83 32.56
C PRO A 197 16.22 0.25 32.91
N GLU A 198 16.45 -1.02 32.53
CA GLU A 198 17.74 -1.73 32.67
C GLU A 198 18.27 -2.13 31.29
N THR A 199 19.50 -1.68 30.95
CA THR A 199 20.14 -2.05 29.67
C THR A 199 21.23 -3.10 29.90
N ARG A 200 21.32 -4.11 29.01
CA ARG A 200 22.37 -5.16 29.08
C ARG A 200 22.87 -5.53 27.66
N ASN A 201 24.17 -5.67 27.52
CA ASN A 201 24.86 -6.17 26.33
C ASN A 201 24.67 -5.34 25.07
N LEU A 202 24.44 -4.02 25.19
CA LEU A 202 24.21 -3.12 24.07
C LEU A 202 25.46 -2.33 23.64
N GLU A 203 26.50 -2.28 24.46
CA GLU A 203 27.58 -1.28 24.43
C GLU A 203 28.35 -1.26 23.10
N ASN A 204 28.65 -2.44 22.55
CA ASN A 204 29.45 -2.57 21.32
C ASN A 204 28.62 -2.88 20.07
N VAL A 205 27.31 -2.96 20.22
CA VAL A 205 26.42 -3.39 19.12
C VAL A 205 26.14 -2.24 18.19
N GLN A 206 26.40 -2.45 16.90
CA GLN A 206 26.00 -1.57 15.83
C GLN A 206 25.10 -2.32 14.83
N VAL A 207 24.06 -1.66 14.34
CA VAL A 207 23.17 -2.19 13.31
C VAL A 207 23.14 -1.25 12.11
N LEU A 208 23.12 -1.80 10.90
CA LEU A 208 23.01 -1.04 9.66
C LEU A 208 21.54 -0.87 9.31
N THR A 209 21.00 0.33 9.51
CA THR A 209 19.61 0.65 9.20
C THR A 209 19.41 2.16 9.16
N ASP A 210 18.18 2.62 8.98
CA ASP A 210 17.83 4.03 9.08
C ASP A 210 17.59 4.42 10.55
N ARG A 211 18.36 5.41 11.04
CA ARG A 211 18.32 5.87 12.44
C ARG A 211 16.94 6.39 12.86
N LYS A 212 16.29 7.16 12.00
CA LYS A 212 15.00 7.76 12.29
C LYS A 212 13.94 6.68 12.49
N TRP A 213 13.92 5.70 11.58
CA TRP A 213 12.94 4.63 11.63
C TRP A 213 13.20 3.62 12.75
N LEU A 214 14.46 3.32 13.02
CA LEU A 214 14.82 2.49 14.18
C LEU A 214 14.42 3.19 15.50
N ARG A 215 14.67 4.50 15.62
CA ARG A 215 14.23 5.30 16.76
C ARG A 215 12.71 5.25 16.92
N PHE A 216 11.96 5.39 15.82
CA PHE A 216 10.50 5.27 15.83
C PHE A 216 10.05 3.91 16.36
N CYS A 217 10.58 2.80 15.83
CA CYS A 217 10.22 1.46 16.30
C CYS A 217 10.52 1.26 17.78
N LEU A 218 11.71 1.67 18.25
CA LEU A 218 12.07 1.54 19.66
C LEU A 218 11.15 2.37 20.56
N ARG A 219 10.80 3.60 20.19
CA ARG A 219 9.87 4.43 20.96
C ARG A 219 8.48 3.82 21.04
N GLN A 220 7.98 3.22 19.95
CA GLN A 220 6.69 2.52 19.97
C GLN A 220 6.72 1.32 20.93
N LEU A 221 7.78 0.54 20.91
CA LEU A 221 7.93 -0.61 21.80
C LEU A 221 8.11 -0.18 23.27
N PHE A 222 8.86 0.90 23.54
CA PHE A 222 8.97 1.47 24.89
C PHE A 222 7.63 2.03 25.37
N SER A 223 6.91 2.77 24.53
CA SER A 223 5.57 3.28 24.88
C SER A 223 4.62 2.17 25.28
N ASN A 224 4.60 1.05 24.53
CA ASN A 224 3.81 -0.11 24.89
C ASN A 224 4.27 -0.75 26.22
N ALA A 225 5.59 -0.96 26.38
CA ALA A 225 6.15 -1.50 27.61
C ALA A 225 5.81 -0.65 28.84
N ILE A 226 5.87 0.69 28.73
CA ILE A 226 5.49 1.63 29.80
C ILE A 226 3.99 1.52 30.11
N LYS A 227 3.17 1.56 29.05
CA LYS A 227 1.71 1.60 29.17
C LYS A 227 1.12 0.39 29.87
N TYR A 228 1.66 -0.80 29.59
CA TYR A 228 1.12 -2.07 30.08
C TYR A 228 1.88 -2.62 31.28
N SER A 229 2.95 -1.98 31.74
CA SER A 229 3.69 -2.35 32.94
C SER A 229 2.97 -1.95 34.22
N THR A 230 3.21 -2.72 35.26
CA THR A 230 2.77 -2.38 36.62
C THR A 230 3.76 -1.42 37.27
N PRO A 231 3.31 -0.36 37.97
CA PRO A 231 4.19 0.56 38.68
C PRO A 231 5.16 -0.16 39.64
N GLY A 232 6.39 0.33 39.74
CA GLY A 232 7.45 -0.24 40.56
C GLY A 232 8.26 -1.35 39.90
N GLN A 233 7.87 -1.74 38.68
CA GLN A 233 8.57 -2.79 37.93
C GLN A 233 9.73 -2.21 37.09
N LYS A 234 10.52 -3.12 36.53
CA LYS A 234 11.58 -2.78 35.58
C LYS A 234 11.18 -3.07 34.14
N ILE A 235 11.84 -2.41 33.20
CA ILE A 235 11.81 -2.72 31.78
C ILE A 235 13.23 -3.14 31.37
N GLU A 236 13.41 -4.39 30.97
CA GLU A 236 14.70 -4.93 30.57
C GLU A 236 14.92 -4.71 29.07
N ILE A 237 16.07 -4.14 28.70
CA ILE A 237 16.44 -3.86 27.32
C ILE A 237 17.75 -4.61 27.07
N VAL A 238 17.69 -5.72 26.33
CA VAL A 238 18.80 -6.66 26.22
C VAL A 238 19.14 -6.94 24.77
N TRP A 239 20.44 -6.98 24.43
CA TRP A 239 20.86 -7.53 23.17
C TRP A 239 21.16 -9.02 23.30
N GLN A 240 20.51 -9.83 22.47
CA GLN A 240 20.70 -11.28 22.44
C GLN A 240 20.35 -11.85 21.05
N ARG A 241 21.20 -12.76 20.52
CA ARG A 241 20.93 -13.52 19.28
C ARG A 241 20.46 -12.66 18.10
N ASN A 242 21.20 -11.61 17.80
CA ASN A 242 20.90 -10.67 16.70
C ASN A 242 19.61 -9.85 16.88
N ALA A 243 19.12 -9.74 18.09
CA ALA A 243 17.91 -9.00 18.39
C ALA A 243 18.11 -8.07 19.59
N ILE A 244 17.45 -6.91 19.55
CA ILE A 244 17.19 -6.10 20.72
C ILE A 244 15.85 -6.53 21.32
N LEU A 245 15.84 -6.94 22.57
CA LEU A 245 14.69 -7.37 23.32
C LEU A 245 14.28 -6.26 24.28
N ILE A 246 12.99 -5.96 24.34
CA ILE A 246 12.37 -5.06 25.30
C ILE A 246 11.34 -5.89 26.03
N LYS A 247 11.61 -6.14 27.34
CA LYS A 247 10.77 -6.99 28.19
C LYS A 247 10.16 -6.15 29.29
N ASP A 248 8.87 -6.18 29.37
CA ASP A 248 8.08 -5.70 30.50
C ASP A 248 7.56 -6.85 31.36
N PHE A 249 7.08 -6.52 32.54
CA PHE A 249 6.49 -7.46 33.51
C PHE A 249 5.05 -7.03 33.85
N GLY A 250 4.32 -6.59 32.81
CA GLY A 250 2.97 -6.07 32.93
C GLY A 250 1.87 -7.13 32.75
N SER A 251 0.70 -6.68 32.32
CA SER A 251 -0.52 -7.49 32.17
C SER A 251 -0.40 -8.60 31.11
N GLY A 252 0.58 -8.50 30.21
CA GLY A 252 0.73 -9.43 29.11
C GLY A 252 -0.41 -9.36 28.07
N ILE A 253 -0.41 -10.32 27.14
CA ILE A 253 -1.34 -10.38 26.01
C ILE A 253 -1.95 -11.80 25.96
N THR A 254 -3.26 -11.88 25.75
CA THR A 254 -3.94 -13.18 25.65
C THR A 254 -3.51 -13.94 24.39
N LYS A 255 -3.57 -15.28 24.41
CA LYS A 255 -3.27 -16.09 23.22
C LYS A 255 -4.21 -15.82 22.06
N HIS A 256 -5.42 -15.35 22.33
CA HIS A 256 -6.41 -14.96 21.33
C HIS A 256 -6.01 -13.67 20.61
N ASP A 257 -5.52 -12.67 21.34
CA ASP A 257 -5.17 -11.36 20.81
C ASP A 257 -3.80 -11.35 20.12
N LEU A 258 -2.86 -12.19 20.56
CA LEU A 258 -1.48 -12.21 20.09
C LEU A 258 -1.31 -12.28 18.55
N PRO A 259 -2.10 -13.06 17.79
CA PRO A 259 -2.01 -13.03 16.32
C PRO A 259 -2.45 -11.71 15.69
N ARG A 260 -3.29 -10.93 16.38
CA ARG A 260 -3.97 -9.75 15.89
C ARG A 260 -3.30 -8.42 16.26
N ILE A 261 -2.30 -8.44 17.14
CA ILE A 261 -1.63 -7.22 17.64
C ILE A 261 -0.99 -6.34 16.55
N TYR A 262 -0.79 -6.89 15.36
CA TYR A 262 -0.28 -6.18 14.20
C TYR A 262 -1.38 -5.74 13.22
N GLU A 263 -2.64 -6.07 13.50
CA GLU A 263 -3.77 -5.58 12.71
C GLU A 263 -3.95 -4.08 12.96
N ASN A 264 -4.33 -3.39 11.93
CA ASN A 264 -4.57 -1.97 11.97
C ASN A 264 -5.71 -1.61 12.94
N GLY A 265 -5.47 -0.69 13.89
CA GLY A 265 -6.48 -0.25 14.85
C GLY A 265 -6.83 -1.29 15.94
N PHE A 266 -6.15 -2.43 16.02
CA PHE A 266 -6.45 -3.45 17.03
C PHE A 266 -5.91 -3.05 18.40
N THR A 267 -6.79 -3.02 19.41
CA THR A 267 -6.46 -2.58 20.77
C THR A 267 -6.57 -3.69 21.83
N GLY A 268 -6.98 -4.91 21.50
CA GLY A 268 -7.14 -6.03 22.47
C GLY A 268 -7.98 -5.71 23.72
N GLU A 269 -8.21 -6.70 24.56
CA GLU A 269 -9.00 -6.52 25.81
C GLU A 269 -8.37 -5.51 26.76
N ASN A 270 -7.04 -5.51 26.91
CA ASN A 270 -6.31 -4.59 27.79
C ASN A 270 -6.27 -3.14 27.24
N GLY A 271 -6.40 -2.97 25.92
CA GLY A 271 -6.41 -1.65 25.28
C GLY A 271 -7.72 -0.90 25.47
N HIS A 272 -8.84 -1.61 25.61
CA HIS A 272 -10.15 -0.98 25.92
C HIS A 272 -10.24 -0.43 27.34
N GLN A 273 -9.45 -0.95 28.27
CA GLN A 273 -9.40 -0.48 29.66
C GLN A 273 -8.51 0.78 29.82
N THR A 274 -7.58 1.01 28.89
CA THR A 274 -6.73 2.21 28.83
C THR A 274 -7.26 3.12 27.74
N SER A 275 -7.85 4.26 28.15
CA SER A 275 -8.58 5.22 27.27
C SER A 275 -7.78 5.84 26.10
N HIS A 276 -6.52 5.44 25.86
CA HIS A 276 -5.60 6.07 24.92
C HIS A 276 -4.86 5.06 24.03
N SER A 277 -5.51 3.98 23.57
CA SER A 277 -4.90 2.98 22.67
C SER A 277 -5.49 3.10 21.27
N THR A 278 -4.73 3.60 20.29
CA THR A 278 -5.16 3.66 18.89
C THR A 278 -4.98 2.35 18.12
N GLY A 279 -4.23 1.38 18.68
CA GLY A 279 -3.89 0.13 17.98
C GLY A 279 -2.94 0.27 16.79
N MET A 280 -2.42 1.48 16.52
CA MET A 280 -1.62 1.79 15.34
C MET A 280 -0.11 1.55 15.54
N GLY A 281 0.39 1.64 16.77
CA GLY A 281 1.83 1.62 17.03
C GLY A 281 2.53 0.36 16.52
N LEU A 282 2.01 -0.83 16.84
CA LEU A 282 2.60 -2.11 16.40
C LEU A 282 2.37 -2.40 14.91
N TYR A 283 1.24 -1.96 14.35
CA TYR A 283 1.00 -1.99 12.91
C TYR A 283 2.09 -1.24 12.15
N LEU A 284 2.38 0.02 12.53
CA LEU A 284 3.43 0.82 11.91
C LEU A 284 4.84 0.24 12.14
N VAL A 285 5.13 -0.29 13.33
CA VAL A 285 6.39 -1.02 13.58
C VAL A 285 6.54 -2.18 12.61
N LYS A 286 5.50 -2.97 12.39
CA LYS A 286 5.50 -4.08 11.43
C LYS A 286 5.77 -3.59 10.00
N ALA A 287 5.10 -2.52 9.57
CA ALA A 287 5.27 -1.93 8.24
C ALA A 287 6.70 -1.40 8.02
N VAL A 288 7.29 -0.71 9.03
CA VAL A 288 8.67 -0.22 8.99
C VAL A 288 9.66 -1.37 8.89
N THR A 289 9.51 -2.39 9.75
CA THR A 289 10.45 -3.52 9.78
C THR A 289 10.51 -4.28 8.47
N GLN A 290 9.36 -4.44 7.79
CA GLN A 290 9.28 -5.08 6.48
C GLN A 290 10.03 -4.29 5.39
N LYS A 291 9.98 -2.94 5.45
CA LYS A 291 10.68 -2.08 4.47
C LYS A 291 12.20 -1.99 4.72
N LEU A 292 12.65 -2.19 5.96
CA LEU A 292 14.05 -2.05 6.36
C LEU A 292 14.80 -3.38 6.56
N ASN A 293 14.24 -4.49 6.12
CA ASN A 293 14.84 -5.83 6.16
C ASN A 293 15.23 -6.32 7.58
N PHE A 294 14.49 -5.89 8.60
CA PHE A 294 14.51 -6.52 9.91
C PHE A 294 13.10 -6.95 10.31
N SER A 295 12.91 -7.66 11.40
CA SER A 295 11.60 -8.16 11.78
C SER A 295 11.27 -7.84 13.23
N VAL A 296 9.96 -7.73 13.51
CA VAL A 296 9.44 -7.62 14.87
C VAL A 296 8.75 -8.91 15.26
N GLN A 297 9.03 -9.39 16.47
CA GLN A 297 8.36 -10.53 17.07
C GLN A 297 7.97 -10.18 18.50
N ILE A 298 6.75 -10.57 18.91
CA ILE A 298 6.23 -10.38 20.25
C ILE A 298 5.87 -11.74 20.83
N THR A 299 6.34 -11.98 22.05
CA THR A 299 5.99 -13.13 22.88
C THR A 299 5.42 -12.61 24.18
N SER A 300 4.32 -13.17 24.64
CA SER A 300 3.62 -12.70 25.83
C SER A 300 2.79 -13.81 26.44
N GLU A 301 2.66 -13.76 27.75
CA GLU A 301 1.72 -14.59 28.54
C GLU A 301 0.95 -13.65 29.46
N PRO A 302 -0.35 -13.88 29.68
CA PRO A 302 -1.15 -13.11 30.60
C PRO A 302 -0.50 -13.09 32.00
N ASP A 303 -0.47 -11.90 32.61
CA ASP A 303 0.10 -11.62 33.94
C ASP A 303 1.60 -11.92 34.10
N GLN A 304 2.31 -12.25 33.04
CA GLN A 304 3.77 -12.47 33.06
C GLN A 304 4.54 -11.40 32.28
N GLY A 305 3.81 -10.52 31.56
CA GLY A 305 4.39 -9.44 30.78
C GLY A 305 4.61 -9.81 29.31
N THR A 306 5.27 -8.91 28.60
CA THR A 306 5.50 -9.02 27.17
C THR A 306 6.99 -8.84 26.84
N THR A 307 7.48 -9.59 25.86
CA THR A 307 8.80 -9.42 25.27
C THR A 307 8.65 -9.07 23.80
N ALA A 308 9.00 -7.86 23.44
CA ALA A 308 9.08 -7.36 22.06
C ALA A 308 10.52 -7.45 21.57
N GLN A 309 10.72 -8.01 20.39
CA GLN A 309 12.04 -8.22 19.79
C GLN A 309 12.12 -7.57 18.41
N LEU A 310 13.17 -6.78 18.16
CA LEU A 310 13.56 -6.37 16.81
C LEU A 310 14.76 -7.21 16.38
N ILE A 311 14.56 -8.05 15.35
CA ILE A 311 15.51 -9.07 14.91
C ILE A 311 16.17 -8.60 13.62
N PHE A 312 17.50 -8.50 13.62
CA PHE A 312 18.28 -8.03 12.48
C PHE A 312 18.96 -9.21 11.77
N SER A 313 19.08 -9.11 10.45
CA SER A 313 19.88 -10.09 9.69
C SER A 313 21.36 -9.98 10.05
N PRO A 314 22.12 -11.10 10.13
CA PRO A 314 23.53 -11.10 10.53
C PRO A 314 24.39 -10.14 9.73
N ASN A 315 24.10 -9.94 8.44
CA ASN A 315 24.86 -9.04 7.55
C ASN A 315 24.72 -7.55 7.90
N TYR A 316 23.77 -7.20 8.75
CA TYR A 316 23.48 -5.82 9.19
C TYR A 316 23.86 -5.58 10.65
N ILE A 317 24.73 -6.43 11.20
CA ILE A 317 25.17 -6.38 12.60
C ILE A 317 26.70 -6.32 12.65
N ASN A 318 27.21 -5.45 13.51
CA ASN A 318 28.61 -5.40 13.93
C ASN A 318 28.66 -5.39 15.47
N VAL A 319 29.35 -6.34 16.09
CA VAL A 319 29.38 -6.56 17.56
C VAL A 319 30.82 -6.51 18.05
#